data_2c8ea203d3591b78f4385889bded4e57
#
_entry.id   2c8ea203d3591b78f4385889bded4e57
#
_cell.length_a   1.000
_cell.length_b   1.000
_cell.length_c   1.000
_cell.angle_alpha   90.00
_cell.angle_beta   90.00
_cell.angle_gamma   90.00
#
_symmetry.space_group_name_H-M   'P 1'
#
loop_
_entity.id
_entity.type
_entity.pdbx_description
1 polymer ?
#
loop_
_entity_poly.entity_id
_entity_poly.type
_entity_poly.pdbx_seq_one_letter_code
_entity_poly.pdbx_strand_id
1 'polypeptide(L)'
;VILIKVTYSNTTPTIKVTYDVTDVYISGGESSPVYVNLDYSASGAATNITSVGLTMPEAFNVANSPLTVSGTIAVTAAGTGAQYIKGDGTLGTFPTTINQALTLIREVYNSTGATLTKGTVVYINGGQGNLPTVTKALALGDITSAQTFGVVQSNITNQNNGFVVVAGGINSLDTQAFAVGTALYLSPTTAGAYTSTKPYAPQHIVYIGVVVRSHPTMGVIEVKIQNGYELDELHNVAAQSPSNNDGIFYNTTTSLWEKKSIATALGFTP
;
A
#
# COMPACT_ATOMS: atom_id res chain seq x y z
N VAL A 1 -10.09 70.47 -15.76
CA VAL A 1 -9.30 71.08 -16.86
C VAL A 1 -8.52 72.23 -16.24
N ILE A 2 -7.19 72.10 -16.21
CA ILE A 2 -6.30 73.17 -15.76
C ILE A 2 -5.79 73.84 -17.04
N LEU A 3 -6.14 75.11 -17.19
CA LEU A 3 -5.68 75.92 -18.34
C LEU A 3 -4.34 76.57 -17.97
N ILE A 4 -3.26 76.20 -18.61
CA ILE A 4 -1.93 76.84 -18.44
C ILE A 4 -1.71 77.79 -19.55
N LYS A 5 -1.67 79.08 -19.23
CA LYS A 5 -1.34 80.17 -20.21
C LYS A 5 0.17 80.37 -20.21
N VAL A 6 0.82 80.08 -21.31
CA VAL A 6 2.25 80.33 -21.50
C VAL A 6 2.39 81.60 -22.33
N THR A 7 3.09 82.60 -21.79
CA THR A 7 3.43 83.85 -22.49
C THR A 7 4.88 83.83 -22.92
N TYR A 8 5.18 83.97 -24.18
CA TYR A 8 6.54 83.98 -24.70
C TYR A 8 7.24 85.30 -24.42
N SER A 9 8.45 85.20 -23.87
CA SER A 9 9.51 86.20 -24.00
C SER A 9 10.74 85.48 -24.55
N ASN A 10 11.57 86.24 -25.31
CA ASN A 10 12.65 85.76 -26.20
C ASN A 10 13.79 84.95 -25.53
N THR A 11 13.55 84.19 -24.49
CA THR A 11 14.46 83.28 -23.83
C THR A 11 13.77 81.96 -23.54
N THR A 12 14.44 80.84 -23.76
CA THR A 12 13.96 79.43 -23.64
C THR A 12 12.91 79.24 -22.55
N PRO A 13 11.66 78.92 -22.86
CA PRO A 13 10.62 78.76 -21.84
C PRO A 13 10.78 77.38 -21.18
N THR A 14 10.83 77.37 -19.88
CA THR A 14 10.74 76.17 -19.06
C THR A 14 9.36 76.10 -18.42
N ILE A 15 8.60 75.06 -18.74
CA ILE A 15 7.29 74.84 -18.12
C ILE A 15 7.47 73.79 -16.99
N LYS A 16 7.26 74.16 -15.75
CA LYS A 16 7.23 73.21 -14.65
C LYS A 16 5.75 72.96 -14.27
N VAL A 17 5.31 71.74 -14.47
CA VAL A 17 3.97 71.30 -14.09
C VAL A 17 4.07 70.52 -12.78
N THR A 18 3.36 70.97 -11.74
CA THR A 18 3.49 70.37 -10.37
C THR A 18 2.30 69.49 -9.95
N TYR A 19 1.38 69.21 -10.84
CA TYR A 19 0.15 68.41 -10.55
C TYR A 19 -0.15 67.41 -11.67
N ASP A 20 -0.84 66.34 -11.33
CA ASP A 20 -1.34 65.34 -12.29
C ASP A 20 -2.25 66.03 -13.32
N VAL A 21 -1.81 66.14 -14.55
CA VAL A 21 -2.54 66.71 -15.67
C VAL A 21 -2.76 65.59 -16.69
N THR A 22 -4.00 65.29 -16.91
CA THR A 22 -4.38 64.27 -17.92
C THR A 22 -4.35 64.81 -19.34
N ASP A 23 -4.54 66.15 -19.51
CA ASP A 23 -4.54 66.78 -20.84
C ASP A 23 -3.84 68.16 -20.78
N VAL A 24 -2.91 68.41 -21.70
CA VAL A 24 -2.23 69.68 -21.87
C VAL A 24 -2.60 70.25 -23.24
N TYR A 25 -3.33 71.39 -23.23
CA TYR A 25 -3.67 72.13 -24.46
C TYR A 25 -2.75 73.35 -24.58
N ILE A 26 -2.04 73.43 -25.71
CA ILE A 26 -1.21 74.59 -26.07
C ILE A 26 -1.85 75.30 -27.21
N SER A 27 -2.35 76.51 -26.99
CA SER A 27 -2.86 77.39 -28.04
C SER A 27 -1.84 78.54 -28.28
N GLY A 28 -1.20 78.53 -29.41
CA GLY A 28 -0.30 79.58 -29.85
C GLY A 28 -0.38 79.75 -31.34
N GLY A 29 -0.54 80.95 -31.77
CA GLY A 29 -0.52 81.28 -33.20
C GLY A 29 0.92 81.31 -33.74
N GLU A 30 1.06 80.71 -34.87
CA GLU A 30 2.15 80.69 -35.87
C GLU A 30 3.15 79.54 -35.85
N SER A 31 3.03 78.80 -36.87
CA SER A 31 3.89 78.06 -37.82
C SER A 31 5.12 77.28 -37.40
N SER A 32 5.32 76.89 -36.16
CA SER A 32 6.32 75.89 -35.81
C SER A 32 5.73 74.87 -34.84
N PRO A 33 5.86 73.55 -35.09
CA PRO A 33 5.35 72.56 -34.16
C PRO A 33 6.08 72.65 -32.82
N VAL A 34 5.35 72.88 -31.75
CA VAL A 34 5.89 72.82 -30.38
C VAL A 34 5.86 71.37 -29.96
N TYR A 35 7.01 70.73 -29.82
CA TYR A 35 7.12 69.42 -29.22
C TYR A 35 7.15 69.57 -27.73
N VAL A 36 6.14 69.13 -27.00
CA VAL A 36 6.15 69.03 -25.55
C VAL A 36 6.53 67.57 -25.19
N ASN A 37 7.78 67.42 -24.77
CA ASN A 37 8.20 66.14 -24.18
C ASN A 37 7.77 66.14 -22.73
N LEU A 38 6.66 65.45 -22.42
CA LEU A 38 6.23 65.23 -21.06
C LEU A 38 7.02 64.06 -20.49
N ASP A 39 8.12 64.34 -19.79
CA ASP A 39 8.68 63.37 -18.91
C ASP A 39 7.68 63.13 -17.76
N TYR A 40 6.85 62.15 -17.93
CA TYR A 40 5.96 61.68 -16.86
C TYR A 40 6.78 60.87 -15.85
N SER A 41 7.46 61.55 -14.96
CA SER A 41 7.90 60.98 -13.72
C SER A 41 6.68 61.02 -12.79
N ALA A 42 5.94 59.89 -12.72
CA ALA A 42 4.90 59.68 -11.74
C ALA A 42 5.43 59.85 -10.34
N SER A 43 5.29 61.07 -9.78
CA SER A 43 5.58 61.33 -8.35
C SER A 43 4.40 60.98 -7.45
N GLY A 44 3.59 60.08 -7.87
CA GLY A 44 2.70 59.32 -6.97
C GLY A 44 3.35 57.99 -6.75
N ALA A 45 3.52 57.57 -5.51
CA ALA A 45 4.17 56.33 -5.14
C ALA A 45 3.58 55.13 -5.85
N ALA A 46 3.91 54.96 -7.15
CA ALA A 46 3.97 53.67 -7.74
C ALA A 46 5.09 53.01 -6.91
N THR A 47 4.72 52.17 -5.98
CA THR A 47 5.64 51.25 -5.36
C THR A 47 6.18 50.39 -6.48
N ASN A 48 7.25 50.86 -7.11
CA ASN A 48 7.94 50.04 -8.09
C ASN A 48 8.33 48.76 -7.38
N ILE A 49 7.84 47.62 -7.86
CA ILE A 49 8.34 46.35 -7.36
C ILE A 49 9.83 46.33 -7.66
N THR A 50 10.62 46.52 -6.63
CA THR A 50 12.10 46.57 -6.75
C THR A 50 12.72 45.19 -6.71
N SER A 51 11.94 44.17 -6.28
CA SER A 51 12.38 42.79 -6.22
C SER A 51 11.19 41.83 -6.25
N VAL A 52 11.30 40.77 -7.03
CA VAL A 52 10.34 39.64 -7.03
C VAL A 52 11.10 38.40 -6.67
N GLY A 53 10.80 37.83 -5.47
CA GLY A 53 11.37 36.59 -4.97
C GLY A 53 10.39 35.42 -5.09
N LEU A 54 10.91 34.23 -5.38
CA LEU A 54 10.20 32.97 -5.32
C LEU A 54 10.95 32.02 -4.38
N THR A 55 10.22 31.45 -3.42
CA THR A 55 10.72 30.39 -2.55
C THR A 55 9.89 29.13 -2.82
N MET A 56 10.54 28.00 -2.99
CA MET A 56 9.92 26.73 -3.24
C MET A 56 10.43 25.68 -2.23
N PRO A 57 9.67 24.61 -1.95
CA PRO A 57 10.17 23.47 -1.20
C PRO A 57 11.41 22.82 -1.84
N GLU A 58 12.14 22.01 -1.06
CA GLU A 58 13.43 21.41 -1.49
C GLU A 58 13.34 20.52 -2.75
N ALA A 59 12.14 20.07 -3.10
CA ALA A 59 11.91 19.32 -4.36
C ALA A 59 12.15 20.14 -5.63
N PHE A 60 12.38 21.45 -5.49
CA PHE A 60 12.57 22.37 -6.60
C PHE A 60 13.82 23.22 -6.42
N ASN A 61 14.61 23.38 -7.48
CA ASN A 61 15.66 24.37 -7.56
C ASN A 61 15.11 25.65 -8.18
N VAL A 62 15.32 26.78 -7.49
CA VAL A 62 14.93 28.10 -7.97
C VAL A 62 16.19 28.88 -8.33
N ALA A 63 16.31 29.29 -9.58
CA ALA A 63 17.40 30.13 -10.06
C ALA A 63 16.88 31.54 -10.42
N ASN A 64 17.77 32.54 -10.33
CA ASN A 64 17.47 33.95 -10.60
C ASN A 64 16.41 34.54 -9.66
N SER A 65 16.34 34.11 -8.42
CA SER A 65 15.46 34.68 -7.39
C SER A 65 16.31 35.26 -6.23
N PRO A 66 16.04 36.50 -5.81
CA PRO A 66 15.05 37.46 -6.35
C PRO A 66 15.49 38.16 -7.62
N LEU A 67 14.53 38.47 -8.53
CA LEU A 67 14.74 39.36 -9.66
C LEU A 67 14.71 40.82 -9.19
N THR A 68 15.76 41.57 -9.51
CA THR A 68 15.87 43.03 -9.24
C THR A 68 15.83 43.84 -10.53
N VAL A 69 15.84 43.17 -11.68
CA VAL A 69 15.69 43.73 -13.02
C VAL A 69 14.77 42.80 -13.83
N SER A 70 14.41 43.22 -15.03
CA SER A 70 13.62 42.34 -15.91
C SER A 70 14.38 41.03 -16.17
N GLY A 71 13.65 39.89 -16.07
CA GLY A 71 14.25 38.58 -16.25
C GLY A 71 13.24 37.44 -16.01
N THR A 72 13.74 36.22 -15.93
CA THR A 72 12.94 35.02 -15.69
C THR A 72 13.45 34.31 -14.47
N ILE A 73 12.57 33.99 -13.53
CA ILE A 73 12.84 33.04 -12.45
C ILE A 73 12.68 31.63 -13.04
N ALA A 74 13.75 30.84 -13.01
CA ALA A 74 13.72 29.47 -13.48
C ALA A 74 13.46 28.52 -12.32
N VAL A 75 12.51 27.58 -12.50
CA VAL A 75 12.20 26.51 -11.55
C VAL A 75 12.48 25.18 -12.23
N THR A 76 13.30 24.35 -11.62
CA THR A 76 13.60 23.00 -12.10
C THR A 76 13.41 21.99 -10.98
N ALA A 77 13.08 20.74 -11.31
CA ALA A 77 13.02 19.69 -10.33
C ALA A 77 14.41 19.40 -9.74
N ALA A 78 14.50 19.26 -8.41
CA ALA A 78 15.74 18.94 -7.72
C ALA A 78 16.01 17.44 -7.64
N GLY A 79 14.97 16.61 -7.86
CA GLY A 79 15.03 15.17 -7.70
C GLY A 79 15.59 14.41 -8.91
N THR A 80 15.70 13.11 -8.74
CA THR A 80 16.08 12.13 -9.78
C THR A 80 14.85 11.32 -10.21
N GLY A 81 14.98 10.53 -11.30
CA GLY A 81 13.91 9.63 -11.77
C GLY A 81 13.52 8.53 -10.78
N ALA A 82 14.30 8.32 -9.71
CA ALA A 82 14.00 7.37 -8.64
C ALA A 82 13.25 8.01 -7.45
N GLN A 83 12.84 9.26 -7.57
CA GLN A 83 12.22 10.03 -6.48
C GLN A 83 10.85 10.57 -6.89
N TYR A 84 9.99 10.82 -5.89
CA TYR A 84 8.71 11.49 -6.02
C TYR A 84 8.61 12.64 -5.01
N ILE A 85 7.75 13.61 -5.29
CA ILE A 85 7.49 14.74 -4.39
C ILE A 85 6.41 14.32 -3.38
N LYS A 86 6.72 14.43 -2.09
CA LYS A 86 5.75 14.22 -1.01
C LYS A 86 4.83 15.43 -0.87
N GLY A 87 3.70 15.24 -0.16
CA GLY A 87 2.73 16.30 0.10
C GLY A 87 3.24 17.49 0.89
N ASP A 88 4.36 17.36 1.59
CA ASP A 88 5.07 18.43 2.30
C ASP A 88 6.10 19.16 1.41
N GLY A 89 6.22 18.77 0.14
CA GLY A 89 7.16 19.34 -0.81
C GLY A 89 8.58 18.80 -0.71
N THR A 90 8.84 17.80 0.14
CA THR A 90 10.14 17.11 0.21
C THR A 90 10.21 15.97 -0.82
N LEU A 91 11.43 15.46 -1.08
CA LEU A 91 11.64 14.32 -1.96
C LEU A 91 11.53 13.00 -1.20
N GLY A 92 10.74 12.06 -1.75
CA GLY A 92 10.70 10.66 -1.34
C GLY A 92 11.38 9.79 -2.38
N THR A 93 12.02 8.70 -1.97
CA THR A 93 12.59 7.70 -2.89
C THR A 93 11.56 6.62 -3.14
N PHE A 94 11.33 6.25 -4.41
CA PHE A 94 10.54 5.07 -4.72
C PHE A 94 11.21 3.84 -4.10
N PRO A 95 10.43 2.96 -3.46
CA PRO A 95 10.98 1.70 -2.98
C PRO A 95 11.64 0.94 -4.15
N THR A 96 12.93 0.67 -4.04
CA THR A 96 13.68 -0.06 -5.09
C THR A 96 13.32 -1.54 -5.13
N THR A 97 12.69 -2.04 -4.09
CA THR A 97 12.17 -3.41 -3.99
C THR A 97 10.74 -3.36 -3.46
N ILE A 98 9.78 -3.78 -4.28
CA ILE A 98 8.42 -4.05 -3.84
C ILE A 98 8.44 -5.47 -3.20
N ASN A 99 9.16 -5.62 -2.09
CA ASN A 99 9.20 -6.88 -1.34
C ASN A 99 7.82 -7.30 -0.81
N GLN A 100 6.87 -6.37 -0.75
CA GLN A 100 5.49 -6.65 -0.36
C GLN A 100 4.68 -7.37 -1.43
N ALA A 101 5.10 -7.31 -2.70
CA ALA A 101 4.50 -8.11 -3.77
C ALA A 101 4.87 -9.61 -3.67
N LEU A 102 5.86 -9.96 -2.86
CA LEU A 102 6.28 -11.34 -2.62
C LEU A 102 5.54 -12.02 -1.45
N THR A 103 4.73 -11.28 -0.71
CA THR A 103 3.98 -11.80 0.44
C THR A 103 2.53 -11.35 0.35
N LEU A 104 1.63 -12.33 0.23
CA LEU A 104 0.19 -12.09 0.28
C LEU A 104 -0.24 -12.04 1.74
N ILE A 105 -0.72 -10.87 2.17
CA ILE A 105 -1.24 -10.65 3.53
C ILE A 105 -2.73 -10.34 3.49
N ARG A 106 -3.44 -10.71 4.55
CA ARG A 106 -4.85 -10.37 4.76
C ARG A 106 -5.04 -9.77 6.14
N GLU A 107 -5.78 -8.68 6.22
CA GLU A 107 -6.23 -8.12 7.49
C GLU A 107 -7.31 -9.01 8.10
N VAL A 108 -7.17 -9.28 9.39
CA VAL A 108 -8.06 -10.14 10.19
C VAL A 108 -8.34 -9.49 11.54
N TYR A 109 -9.40 -9.95 12.22
CA TYR A 109 -9.77 -9.51 13.55
C TYR A 109 -9.51 -10.63 14.56
N ASN A 110 -8.87 -10.30 15.69
CA ASN A 110 -8.64 -11.23 16.79
C ASN A 110 -9.72 -11.10 17.87
N SER A 111 -10.60 -12.08 17.97
CA SER A 111 -11.65 -12.16 19.01
C SER A 111 -11.41 -13.30 20.02
N THR A 112 -10.18 -13.81 20.14
CA THR A 112 -9.87 -15.03 20.90
C THR A 112 -9.83 -14.86 22.41
N GLY A 113 -9.92 -13.65 22.93
CA GLY A 113 -9.70 -13.35 24.35
C GLY A 113 -8.23 -13.21 24.76
N ALA A 114 -7.29 -13.52 23.88
CA ALA A 114 -5.85 -13.47 24.13
C ALA A 114 -5.09 -12.89 22.92
N THR A 115 -3.82 -12.52 23.12
CA THR A 115 -2.95 -12.11 22.03
C THR A 115 -2.60 -13.30 21.14
N LEU A 116 -2.79 -13.16 19.84
CA LEU A 116 -2.20 -14.05 18.82
C LEU A 116 -0.79 -13.58 18.55
N THR A 117 0.18 -14.39 18.89
CA THR A 117 1.61 -14.06 18.71
C THR A 117 2.06 -14.27 17.26
N LYS A 118 3.07 -13.53 16.83
CA LYS A 118 3.72 -13.73 15.54
C LYS A 118 4.12 -15.20 15.34
N GLY A 119 3.88 -15.72 14.14
CA GLY A 119 4.16 -17.12 13.80
C GLY A 119 3.03 -18.09 14.15
N THR A 120 1.97 -17.66 14.84
CA THR A 120 0.81 -18.51 15.13
C THR A 120 0.06 -18.86 13.85
N VAL A 121 -0.22 -20.14 13.61
CA VAL A 121 -1.09 -20.61 12.54
C VAL A 121 -2.54 -20.42 12.95
N VAL A 122 -3.34 -19.81 12.09
CA VAL A 122 -4.74 -19.49 12.38
C VAL A 122 -5.69 -19.98 11.29
N TYR A 123 -6.95 -20.25 11.70
CA TYR A 123 -8.05 -20.52 10.79
C TYR A 123 -9.17 -19.48 10.96
N ILE A 124 -10.00 -19.33 9.92
CA ILE A 124 -11.16 -18.44 9.95
C ILE A 124 -12.27 -19.14 10.74
N ASN A 125 -12.75 -18.50 11.81
CA ASN A 125 -13.84 -19.00 12.65
C ASN A 125 -15.11 -18.15 12.59
N GLY A 126 -15.12 -17.07 11.78
CA GLY A 126 -16.27 -16.19 11.62
C GLY A 126 -15.90 -14.87 10.97
N GLY A 127 -16.70 -13.83 11.24
CA GLY A 127 -16.49 -12.49 10.70
C GLY A 127 -16.87 -11.37 11.68
N GLN A 128 -16.17 -10.25 11.57
CA GLN A 128 -16.43 -8.99 12.28
C GLN A 128 -16.50 -7.85 11.25
N GLY A 129 -17.72 -7.40 10.94
CA GLY A 129 -17.90 -6.47 9.83
C GLY A 129 -17.42 -7.07 8.50
N ASN A 130 -16.47 -6.40 7.84
CA ASN A 130 -15.86 -6.87 6.57
C ASN A 130 -14.57 -7.68 6.77
N LEU A 131 -14.19 -7.99 8.00
CA LEU A 131 -12.97 -8.72 8.32
C LEU A 131 -13.29 -10.14 8.80
N PRO A 132 -12.50 -11.14 8.36
CA PRO A 132 -12.57 -12.46 8.95
C PRO A 132 -12.07 -12.42 10.39
N THR A 133 -12.77 -13.09 11.31
CA THR A 133 -12.24 -13.40 12.62
C THR A 133 -11.42 -14.68 12.55
N VAL A 134 -10.32 -14.71 13.32
CA VAL A 134 -9.41 -15.85 13.31
C VAL A 134 -9.10 -16.35 14.71
N THR A 135 -8.85 -17.64 14.81
CA THR A 135 -8.36 -18.30 16.03
C THR A 135 -7.28 -19.31 15.69
N LYS A 136 -6.63 -19.87 16.71
CA LYS A 136 -5.53 -20.83 16.55
C LYS A 136 -6.00 -22.11 15.87
N ALA A 137 -5.37 -22.49 14.76
CA ALA A 137 -5.65 -23.73 14.05
C ALA A 137 -5.06 -24.95 14.80
N LEU A 138 -5.70 -26.12 14.64
CA LEU A 138 -5.24 -27.39 15.22
C LEU A 138 -5.60 -28.53 14.27
N ALA A 139 -4.67 -29.40 13.93
CA ALA A 139 -4.84 -30.50 12.99
C ALA A 139 -5.54 -31.74 13.63
N LEU A 140 -6.62 -31.50 14.36
CA LEU A 140 -7.36 -32.55 15.07
C LEU A 140 -8.68 -32.95 14.42
N GLY A 141 -9.26 -32.06 13.61
CA GLY A 141 -10.52 -32.30 12.87
C GLY A 141 -10.88 -31.09 12.04
N ASP A 142 -11.83 -31.24 11.12
CA ASP A 142 -12.26 -30.23 10.13
C ASP A 142 -12.52 -28.86 10.72
N ILE A 143 -13.26 -28.79 11.81
CA ILE A 143 -13.69 -27.53 12.45
C ILE A 143 -12.49 -26.64 12.75
N THR A 144 -11.33 -27.21 13.08
CA THR A 144 -10.15 -26.44 13.52
C THR A 144 -9.02 -26.43 12.50
N SER A 145 -9.12 -27.16 11.41
CA SER A 145 -8.05 -27.32 10.40
C SER A 145 -8.47 -27.00 8.96
N ALA A 146 -9.66 -27.40 8.53
CA ALA A 146 -10.09 -27.28 7.12
C ALA A 146 -10.09 -25.84 6.61
N GLN A 147 -10.30 -24.87 7.50
CA GLN A 147 -10.26 -23.43 7.17
C GLN A 147 -8.96 -22.75 7.62
N THR A 148 -7.86 -23.50 7.73
CA THR A 148 -6.54 -22.91 8.01
C THR A 148 -6.22 -21.88 6.93
N PHE A 149 -5.92 -20.64 7.40
CA PHE A 149 -5.93 -19.49 6.52
C PHE A 149 -4.55 -18.83 6.36
N GLY A 150 -3.77 -18.78 7.43
CA GLY A 150 -2.48 -18.11 7.37
C GLY A 150 -1.69 -18.19 8.66
N VAL A 151 -0.57 -17.47 8.65
CA VAL A 151 0.36 -17.34 9.77
C VAL A 151 0.40 -15.89 10.23
N VAL A 152 0.22 -15.62 11.51
CA VAL A 152 0.21 -14.27 12.09
C VAL A 152 1.52 -13.55 11.81
N GLN A 153 1.44 -12.41 11.14
CA GLN A 153 2.61 -11.61 10.69
C GLN A 153 3.29 -10.87 11.85
N SER A 154 2.50 -10.34 12.76
CA SER A 154 2.93 -9.63 13.97
C SER A 154 1.90 -9.85 15.07
N ASN A 155 2.27 -9.62 16.33
CA ASN A 155 1.34 -9.84 17.44
C ASN A 155 0.04 -9.06 17.23
N ILE A 156 -1.11 -9.75 17.38
CA ILE A 156 -2.45 -9.18 17.30
C ILE A 156 -3.07 -9.30 18.68
N THR A 157 -3.21 -8.20 19.40
CA THR A 157 -3.87 -8.17 20.69
C THR A 157 -5.35 -8.48 20.57
N ASN A 158 -5.97 -8.99 21.65
CA ASN A 158 -7.40 -9.28 21.64
C ASN A 158 -8.24 -8.05 21.27
N GLN A 159 -9.31 -8.25 20.50
CA GLN A 159 -10.22 -7.22 20.00
C GLN A 159 -9.55 -6.17 19.09
N ASN A 160 -8.46 -6.53 18.42
CA ASN A 160 -7.80 -5.68 17.46
C ASN A 160 -7.62 -6.36 16.10
N ASN A 161 -7.44 -5.51 15.10
CA ASN A 161 -7.07 -5.94 13.76
C ASN A 161 -5.56 -6.23 13.69
N GLY A 162 -5.20 -7.06 12.74
CA GLY A 162 -3.80 -7.36 12.40
C GLY A 162 -3.72 -8.12 11.10
N PHE A 163 -2.53 -8.54 10.72
CA PHE A 163 -2.31 -9.20 9.44
C PHE A 163 -1.84 -10.62 9.61
N VAL A 164 -2.31 -11.49 8.72
CA VAL A 164 -1.79 -12.84 8.54
C VAL A 164 -1.15 -12.98 7.16
N VAL A 165 -0.07 -13.74 7.08
CA VAL A 165 0.56 -14.14 5.82
C VAL A 165 -0.17 -15.37 5.29
N VAL A 166 -0.77 -15.22 4.11
CA VAL A 166 -1.50 -16.31 3.43
C VAL A 166 -0.57 -17.09 2.50
N ALA A 167 0.35 -16.38 1.85
CA ALA A 167 1.41 -16.96 1.03
C ALA A 167 2.63 -16.05 1.00
N GLY A 168 3.84 -16.64 0.91
CA GLY A 168 5.10 -15.92 0.84
C GLY A 168 5.89 -15.93 2.14
N GLY A 169 6.99 -15.18 2.19
CA GLY A 169 7.95 -15.22 3.29
C GLY A 169 7.45 -14.55 4.57
N ILE A 170 7.59 -15.23 5.71
CA ILE A 170 7.50 -14.64 7.04
C ILE A 170 8.85 -14.78 7.75
N ASN A 171 9.40 -13.65 8.21
CA ASN A 171 10.72 -13.57 8.83
C ASN A 171 10.65 -13.35 10.34
N SER A 172 11.84 -13.30 10.98
CA SER A 172 12.00 -13.04 12.42
C SER A 172 11.16 -13.99 13.29
N LEU A 173 11.24 -15.27 12.98
CA LEU A 173 10.67 -16.38 13.74
C LEU A 173 11.76 -17.17 14.45
N ASP A 174 11.40 -17.89 15.51
CA ASP A 174 12.21 -18.98 16.04
C ASP A 174 11.96 -20.24 15.20
N THR A 175 12.94 -20.63 14.43
CA THR A 175 12.92 -21.84 13.59
C THR A 175 14.10 -22.77 13.87
N GLN A 176 14.87 -22.54 14.98
CA GLN A 176 16.10 -23.30 15.25
C GLN A 176 15.85 -24.79 15.43
N ALA A 177 14.64 -25.19 15.83
CA ALA A 177 14.26 -26.60 15.96
C ALA A 177 14.10 -27.32 14.61
N PHE A 178 14.14 -26.62 13.50
CA PHE A 178 13.91 -27.16 12.16
C PHE A 178 15.11 -26.88 11.25
N ALA A 179 15.54 -27.90 10.52
CA ALA A 179 16.56 -27.71 9.48
C ALA A 179 16.01 -26.90 8.28
N VAL A 180 16.88 -26.23 7.54
CA VAL A 180 16.54 -25.57 6.28
C VAL A 180 16.00 -26.61 5.28
N GLY A 181 14.94 -26.27 4.55
CA GLY A 181 14.25 -27.16 3.63
C GLY A 181 13.22 -28.09 4.29
N THR A 182 13.07 -28.05 5.63
CA THR A 182 12.06 -28.86 6.33
C THR A 182 10.66 -28.39 5.99
N ALA A 183 9.79 -29.33 5.57
CA ALA A 183 8.37 -29.12 5.43
C ALA A 183 7.69 -28.99 6.79
N LEU A 184 6.85 -27.98 6.95
CA LEU A 184 6.08 -27.73 8.16
C LEU A 184 4.61 -28.02 7.94
N TYR A 185 4.01 -28.67 8.92
CA TYR A 185 2.58 -29.01 8.95
C TYR A 185 1.93 -28.39 10.18
N LEU A 186 0.62 -28.23 10.15
CA LEU A 186 -0.14 -27.83 11.32
C LEU A 186 -0.01 -28.88 12.42
N SER A 187 0.25 -28.46 13.65
CA SER A 187 0.37 -29.36 14.78
C SER A 187 -0.97 -29.99 15.15
N PRO A 188 -1.02 -31.31 15.40
CA PRO A 188 -2.21 -31.99 15.91
C PRO A 188 -2.34 -31.88 17.43
N THR A 189 -1.32 -31.40 18.14
CA THR A 189 -1.28 -31.41 19.62
C THR A 189 -1.25 -30.03 20.24
N THR A 190 -0.75 -29.02 19.52
CA THR A 190 -0.58 -27.66 20.05
C THR A 190 -1.23 -26.67 19.09
N ALA A 191 -2.33 -26.05 19.53
CA ALA A 191 -3.07 -25.09 18.72
C ALA A 191 -2.20 -23.88 18.32
N GLY A 192 -2.19 -23.57 17.03
CA GLY A 192 -1.44 -22.48 16.43
C GLY A 192 0.05 -22.78 16.16
N ALA A 193 0.54 -23.97 16.53
CA ALA A 193 1.89 -24.40 16.26
C ALA A 193 2.02 -25.18 14.95
N TYR A 194 3.25 -25.36 14.49
CA TYR A 194 3.58 -26.24 13.38
C TYR A 194 4.56 -27.34 13.83
N THR A 195 4.61 -28.41 13.07
CA THR A 195 5.47 -29.57 13.30
C THR A 195 6.14 -29.98 12.01
N SER A 196 7.33 -30.59 12.11
CA SER A 196 8.00 -31.24 10.98
C SER A 196 7.53 -32.67 10.74
N THR A 197 6.82 -33.26 11.70
CA THR A 197 6.23 -34.59 11.57
C THR A 197 4.92 -34.47 10.81
N LYS A 198 4.81 -35.12 9.65
CA LYS A 198 3.57 -35.17 8.87
C LYS A 198 2.48 -35.88 9.66
N PRO A 199 1.32 -35.23 9.94
CA PRO A 199 0.18 -35.89 10.57
C PRO A 199 -0.40 -36.99 9.64
N TYR A 200 -0.95 -38.03 10.25
CA TYR A 200 -1.69 -39.11 9.57
C TYR A 200 -3.03 -39.31 10.24
N ALA A 201 -4.00 -39.87 9.50
CA ALA A 201 -5.31 -40.17 10.04
C ALA A 201 -5.26 -40.83 11.44
N PRO A 202 -6.15 -40.44 12.37
CA PRO A 202 -7.33 -39.58 12.19
C PRO A 202 -7.04 -38.06 12.25
N GLN A 203 -5.77 -37.66 12.23
CA GLN A 203 -5.36 -36.25 12.25
C GLN A 203 -5.37 -35.67 10.83
N HIS A 204 -5.78 -34.41 10.69
CA HIS A 204 -5.83 -33.74 9.40
C HIS A 204 -4.45 -33.30 8.94
N ILE A 205 -4.20 -33.38 7.65
CA ILE A 205 -2.98 -32.89 7.03
C ILE A 205 -3.23 -31.47 6.55
N VAL A 206 -2.55 -30.49 7.17
CA VAL A 206 -2.47 -29.14 6.64
C VAL A 206 -0.98 -28.79 6.49
N TYR A 207 -0.55 -28.64 5.27
CA TYR A 207 0.78 -28.17 4.95
C TYR A 207 0.86 -26.65 5.14
N ILE A 208 1.85 -26.16 5.87
CA ILE A 208 2.02 -24.73 6.20
C ILE A 208 3.06 -24.08 5.30
N GLY A 209 4.17 -24.74 5.03
CA GLY A 209 5.26 -24.18 4.25
C GLY A 209 6.59 -24.89 4.46
N VAL A 210 7.68 -24.19 4.13
CA VAL A 210 9.05 -24.71 4.25
C VAL A 210 9.92 -23.74 5.03
N VAL A 211 10.82 -24.28 5.84
CA VAL A 211 11.86 -23.49 6.52
C VAL A 211 12.92 -23.06 5.52
N VAL A 212 13.03 -21.74 5.30
CA VAL A 212 14.03 -21.13 4.41
C VAL A 212 15.31 -20.79 5.20
N ARG A 213 15.15 -20.37 6.44
CA ARG A 213 16.26 -20.07 7.34
C ARG A 213 15.99 -20.63 8.72
N SER A 214 16.92 -21.42 9.24
CA SER A 214 16.91 -21.92 10.62
C SER A 214 17.69 -20.96 11.51
N HIS A 215 17.02 -20.34 12.50
CA HIS A 215 17.63 -19.39 13.42
C HIS A 215 16.70 -19.13 14.62
N PRO A 216 17.21 -18.88 15.84
CA PRO A 216 16.37 -18.65 17.02
C PRO A 216 15.56 -17.35 16.99
N THR A 217 15.99 -16.32 16.25
CA THR A 217 15.31 -15.00 16.21
C THR A 217 15.13 -14.44 14.82
N MET A 218 15.87 -14.92 13.82
CA MET A 218 15.84 -14.43 12.44
C MET A 218 15.44 -15.53 11.46
N GLY A 219 14.74 -16.55 11.94
CA GLY A 219 14.23 -17.63 11.11
C GLY A 219 13.23 -17.14 10.08
N VAL A 220 13.14 -17.86 8.96
CA VAL A 220 12.25 -17.56 7.85
C VAL A 220 11.51 -18.81 7.43
N ILE A 221 10.20 -18.69 7.27
CA ILE A 221 9.32 -19.71 6.70
C ILE A 221 8.72 -19.15 5.41
N GLU A 222 8.78 -19.92 4.33
CA GLU A 222 7.97 -19.66 3.13
C GLU A 222 6.63 -20.32 3.33
N VAL A 223 5.60 -19.50 3.53
CA VAL A 223 4.23 -19.93 3.80
C VAL A 223 3.52 -20.28 2.50
N LYS A 224 2.90 -21.45 2.46
CA LYS A 224 2.06 -21.91 1.36
C LYS A 224 1.02 -22.88 1.94
N ILE A 225 -0.05 -22.32 2.51
CA ILE A 225 -1.09 -23.16 3.13
C ILE A 225 -1.74 -24.06 2.09
N GLN A 226 -1.78 -25.34 2.40
CA GLN A 226 -2.51 -26.35 1.63
C GLN A 226 -3.24 -27.30 2.59
N ASN A 227 -4.57 -27.21 2.60
CA ASN A 227 -5.40 -28.14 3.32
C ASN A 227 -5.44 -29.48 2.54
N GLY A 228 -5.16 -30.58 3.22
CA GLY A 228 -5.35 -31.91 2.66
C GLY A 228 -6.83 -32.24 2.57
N TYR A 229 -7.19 -33.00 1.56
CA TYR A 229 -8.54 -33.53 1.43
C TYR A 229 -8.62 -34.95 2.00
N GLU A 230 -9.73 -35.27 2.63
CA GLU A 230 -10.08 -36.62 3.01
C GLU A 230 -10.74 -37.36 1.84
N LEU A 231 -10.87 -38.65 1.93
CA LEU A 231 -11.38 -39.46 0.83
C LEU A 231 -12.83 -39.12 0.43
N ASP A 232 -13.64 -38.79 1.44
CA ASP A 232 -15.06 -38.46 1.27
C ASP A 232 -15.30 -36.98 0.90
N GLU A 233 -14.25 -36.15 0.88
CA GLU A 233 -14.28 -34.78 0.35
C GLU A 233 -13.92 -34.70 -1.13
N LEU A 234 -13.45 -35.80 -1.72
CA LEU A 234 -13.10 -35.84 -3.14
C LEU A 234 -14.37 -35.79 -4.01
N HIS A 235 -14.38 -34.90 -5.01
CA HIS A 235 -15.55 -34.59 -5.83
C HIS A 235 -16.22 -35.83 -6.46
N ASN A 236 -15.49 -36.86 -6.76
CA ASN A 236 -15.99 -38.07 -7.41
C ASN A 236 -16.09 -39.29 -6.47
N VAL A 237 -16.07 -39.07 -5.16
CA VAL A 237 -16.17 -40.09 -4.14
C VAL A 237 -17.43 -39.88 -3.31
N ALA A 238 -18.30 -40.84 -3.25
CA ALA A 238 -19.50 -40.90 -2.43
C ALA A 238 -19.29 -41.95 -1.32
N ALA A 239 -18.44 -41.57 -0.35
CA ALA A 239 -18.01 -42.48 0.72
C ALA A 239 -18.28 -41.92 2.13
N GLN A 240 -19.20 -40.97 2.27
CA GLN A 240 -19.53 -40.32 3.55
C GLN A 240 -20.04 -41.34 4.57
N SER A 241 -19.59 -41.21 5.81
CA SER A 241 -19.99 -42.05 6.93
C SER A 241 -19.80 -43.55 6.66
N PRO A 242 -18.56 -44.03 6.37
CA PRO A 242 -18.31 -45.43 6.11
C PRO A 242 -18.57 -46.29 7.33
N SER A 243 -19.04 -47.50 7.10
CA SER A 243 -19.18 -48.54 8.11
C SER A 243 -17.94 -49.42 8.18
N ASN A 244 -17.76 -50.15 9.28
CA ASN A 244 -16.65 -51.11 9.37
C ASN A 244 -16.73 -52.14 8.26
N ASN A 245 -15.62 -52.38 7.54
CA ASN A 245 -15.48 -53.29 6.40
C ASN A 245 -16.22 -52.84 5.10
N ASP A 246 -16.60 -51.53 4.97
CA ASP A 246 -16.99 -51.00 3.68
C ASP A 246 -15.74 -50.87 2.78
N GLY A 247 -15.94 -51.16 1.51
CA GLY A 247 -14.98 -50.96 0.41
C GLY A 247 -15.43 -49.81 -0.47
N ILE A 248 -14.50 -49.30 -1.30
CA ILE A 248 -14.78 -48.28 -2.33
C ILE A 248 -14.84 -48.98 -3.69
N PHE A 249 -15.99 -48.83 -4.38
CA PHE A 249 -16.26 -49.47 -5.66
C PHE A 249 -16.75 -48.45 -6.68
N TYR A 250 -16.24 -48.55 -7.90
CA TYR A 250 -16.68 -47.65 -8.96
C TYR A 250 -18.05 -48.06 -9.51
N ASN A 251 -18.99 -47.12 -9.55
CA ASN A 251 -20.31 -47.32 -10.12
C ASN A 251 -20.39 -46.64 -11.49
N THR A 252 -20.52 -47.41 -12.56
CA THR A 252 -20.57 -46.89 -13.92
C THR A 252 -21.83 -46.10 -14.24
N THR A 253 -22.93 -46.35 -13.51
CA THR A 253 -24.19 -45.63 -13.69
C THR A 253 -24.14 -44.21 -13.16
N THR A 254 -23.51 -44.02 -11.99
CA THR A 254 -23.38 -42.73 -11.37
C THR A 254 -22.06 -42.02 -11.69
N SER A 255 -21.09 -42.76 -12.24
CA SER A 255 -19.70 -42.31 -12.48
C SER A 255 -19.00 -41.91 -11.19
N LEU A 256 -19.35 -42.49 -10.06
CA LEU A 256 -18.75 -42.19 -8.74
C LEU A 256 -18.06 -43.42 -8.14
N TRP A 257 -17.08 -43.17 -7.29
CA TRP A 257 -16.57 -44.13 -6.34
C TRP A 257 -17.46 -44.15 -5.10
N GLU A 258 -18.20 -45.22 -4.89
CA GLU A 258 -19.19 -45.36 -3.85
C GLU A 258 -18.73 -46.36 -2.79
N LYS A 259 -19.08 -46.08 -1.52
CA LYS A 259 -18.90 -47.08 -0.46
C LYS A 259 -19.94 -48.18 -0.59
N LYS A 260 -19.55 -49.43 -0.43
CA LYS A 260 -20.44 -50.59 -0.34
C LYS A 260 -19.86 -51.58 0.65
N SER A 261 -20.74 -52.30 1.33
CA SER A 261 -20.30 -53.46 2.09
C SER A 261 -19.79 -54.55 1.11
N ILE A 262 -18.87 -55.37 1.56
CA ILE A 262 -18.35 -56.47 0.75
C ILE A 262 -19.47 -57.38 0.28
N ALA A 263 -20.45 -57.69 1.14
CA ALA A 263 -21.63 -58.47 0.79
C ALA A 263 -22.42 -57.84 -0.37
N THR A 264 -22.67 -56.53 -0.31
CA THR A 264 -23.37 -55.80 -1.38
C THR A 264 -22.53 -55.74 -2.65
N ALA A 265 -21.23 -55.58 -2.58
CA ALA A 265 -20.35 -55.52 -3.73
C ALA A 265 -20.22 -56.88 -4.47
N LEU A 266 -20.20 -57.94 -3.72
CA LEU A 266 -20.13 -59.33 -4.28
C LEU A 266 -21.51 -59.89 -4.70
N GLY A 267 -22.61 -59.26 -4.26
CA GLY A 267 -23.95 -59.72 -4.55
C GLY A 267 -24.42 -60.96 -3.74
N PHE A 268 -23.66 -61.31 -2.69
CA PHE A 268 -24.03 -62.37 -1.75
C PHE A 268 -23.45 -62.12 -0.36
N THR A 269 -24.01 -62.72 0.64
CA THR A 269 -23.45 -62.70 2.02
C THR A 269 -22.38 -63.78 2.12
N PRO A 270 -21.14 -63.47 2.49
CA PRO A 270 -20.11 -64.44 2.65
C PRO A 270 -20.38 -65.45 3.74
#